data_d462f54fc579f884b2b0dad817cb0890
#
_entry.id   d462f54fc579f884b2b0dad817cb0890
#
_cell.length_a   1.000
_cell.length_b   1.000
_cell.length_c   1.000
_cell.angle_alpha   90.00
_cell.angle_beta   90.00
_cell.angle_gamma   90.00
#
_symmetry.space_group_name_H-M   'P 1'
#
loop_
_entity.id
_entity.type
_entity.pdbx_description
1 polymer ?
#
loop_
_entity_poly.entity_id
_entity_poly.type
_entity_poly.pdbx_seq_one_letter_code
_entity_poly.pdbx_strand_id
1 'polypeptide(L)'
;MPRIDIDIEEGHTVVSRNYYMNAEFRITGYGIYNDFTHTVQIKGRGNNSWNYKKKSYRLKFPEKVKLFGLKKGKSWVLLANPQHGSLMVNAIAMKVGQLVNAPYTNHTIPVELYINGEYRGSYIFTEKIGLGNNSVDIDEELAYMLELDSYYDEDFRFRSAHSNLPVNIKDPDLQEFENGAVSSSLLQSFLNDNCRNSIPAQSMPNSSLTATVISNYNAKNAIFNVIKEQFNKLDSIVCNNGDLDKVLDLDAAARYVMVNELVFNREILNPKSTFLWKADITSDASKFVLGPVWDFDYAFGYAGNEYFTDVTEKNCIVGGIYPGCKFFTALIENKEFQRHYYKVWCEFVENNCIEEIVEYIADYYGFVQESYMRNAQKWGDNTDYAALVPQMQQWIKKRHDHIVSNLTVYDISDLIDDDTENSNSYRKGIYTVYGERVTDSSNLQQGLYIINGKKVFIKRKY
;
A
#
# COMPACT_ATOMS: atom_id res chain seq x y z
N MET A 1 -5.81 -17.19 -18.19
CA MET A 1 -6.15 -16.01 -17.36
C MET A 1 -7.64 -15.70 -17.47
N PRO A 2 -8.30 -15.19 -16.42
CA PRO A 2 -9.67 -14.69 -16.50
C PRO A 2 -9.75 -13.48 -17.42
N ARG A 3 -10.91 -13.32 -18.08
CA ARG A 3 -11.21 -12.23 -18.99
C ARG A 3 -12.28 -11.33 -18.39
N ILE A 4 -12.09 -10.03 -18.51
CA ILE A 4 -13.08 -9.00 -18.20
C ILE A 4 -13.50 -8.32 -19.50
N ASP A 5 -14.80 -8.30 -19.75
CA ASP A 5 -15.42 -7.53 -20.82
C ASP A 5 -16.24 -6.39 -20.21
N ILE A 6 -16.06 -5.18 -20.75
CA ILE A 6 -16.79 -3.99 -20.33
C ILE A 6 -17.37 -3.34 -21.58
N ASP A 7 -18.70 -3.39 -21.68
CA ASP A 7 -19.42 -2.79 -22.82
C ASP A 7 -20.07 -1.48 -22.34
N ILE A 8 -19.48 -0.36 -22.77
CA ILE A 8 -19.91 0.99 -22.39
C ILE A 8 -21.15 1.35 -23.19
N GLU A 9 -22.14 1.98 -22.53
CA GLU A 9 -23.36 2.46 -23.18
C GLU A 9 -23.04 3.24 -24.47
N GLU A 10 -23.79 2.98 -25.52
CA GLU A 10 -23.65 3.57 -26.86
C GLU A 10 -22.24 3.38 -27.50
N GLY A 11 -21.43 2.45 -26.98
CA GLY A 11 -20.07 2.21 -27.48
C GLY A 11 -19.08 3.35 -27.23
N HIS A 12 -19.36 4.22 -26.28
CA HIS A 12 -18.50 5.35 -25.94
C HIS A 12 -17.12 4.92 -25.42
N THR A 13 -16.15 5.82 -25.49
CA THR A 13 -14.79 5.58 -24.97
C THR A 13 -14.56 6.35 -23.69
N VAL A 14 -13.88 5.73 -22.70
CA VAL A 14 -13.48 6.42 -21.47
C VAL A 14 -12.42 7.45 -21.75
N VAL A 15 -12.79 8.72 -21.68
CA VAL A 15 -11.93 9.88 -21.99
C VAL A 15 -11.62 10.73 -20.76
N SER A 16 -12.22 10.45 -19.61
CA SER A 16 -12.12 11.28 -18.41
C SER A 16 -11.83 10.47 -17.15
N ARG A 17 -11.12 11.09 -16.20
CA ARG A 17 -10.94 10.63 -14.84
C ARG A 17 -12.04 11.13 -13.88
N ASN A 18 -12.78 12.15 -14.31
CA ASN A 18 -13.73 12.84 -13.42
C ASN A 18 -15.15 12.28 -13.53
N TYR A 19 -15.52 11.76 -14.71
CA TYR A 19 -16.89 11.31 -14.96
C TYR A 19 -16.97 9.82 -15.12
N TYR A 20 -17.92 9.21 -14.42
CA TYR A 20 -18.29 7.82 -14.61
C TYR A 20 -19.21 7.66 -15.82
N MET A 21 -19.00 6.57 -16.55
CA MET A 21 -19.85 6.11 -17.65
C MET A 21 -20.47 4.78 -17.25
N ASN A 22 -21.74 4.57 -17.58
CA ASN A 22 -22.41 3.30 -17.34
C ASN A 22 -21.93 2.26 -18.34
N ALA A 23 -21.85 1.01 -17.89
CA ALA A 23 -21.42 -0.11 -18.70
C ALA A 23 -22.00 -1.43 -18.21
N GLU A 24 -22.03 -2.43 -19.06
CA GLU A 24 -22.15 -3.84 -18.69
C GLU A 24 -20.76 -4.41 -18.39
N PHE A 25 -20.68 -5.23 -17.35
CA PHE A 25 -19.45 -5.85 -16.89
C PHE A 25 -19.62 -7.37 -16.87
N ARG A 26 -18.70 -8.10 -17.49
CA ARG A 26 -18.68 -9.55 -17.49
C ARG A 26 -17.30 -10.08 -17.15
N ILE A 27 -17.27 -11.15 -16.34
CA ILE A 27 -16.10 -11.98 -16.10
C ILE A 27 -16.35 -13.33 -16.76
N THR A 28 -15.36 -13.80 -17.54
CA THR A 28 -15.25 -15.20 -17.97
C THR A 28 -14.07 -15.80 -17.21
N GLY A 29 -14.36 -16.71 -16.28
CA GLY A 29 -13.40 -17.26 -15.33
C GLY A 29 -12.64 -18.48 -15.82
N TYR A 30 -13.05 -19.10 -16.93
CA TYR A 30 -12.46 -20.31 -17.53
C TYR A 30 -12.26 -21.46 -16.54
N GLY A 31 -13.18 -21.62 -15.59
CA GLY A 31 -13.13 -22.67 -14.56
C GLY A 31 -12.16 -22.40 -13.40
N ILE A 32 -11.33 -21.35 -13.47
CA ILE A 32 -10.48 -20.91 -12.38
C ILE A 32 -11.29 -20.05 -11.41
N TYR A 33 -12.14 -19.16 -11.96
CA TYR A 33 -13.04 -18.30 -11.22
C TYR A 33 -14.48 -18.47 -11.75
N ASN A 34 -15.44 -18.04 -10.93
CA ASN A 34 -16.84 -18.03 -11.36
C ASN A 34 -17.07 -16.95 -12.43
N ASP A 35 -17.89 -17.27 -13.41
CA ASP A 35 -18.41 -16.28 -14.34
C ASP A 35 -19.34 -15.31 -13.60
N PHE A 36 -19.35 -14.05 -14.03
CA PHE A 36 -20.11 -12.99 -13.36
C PHE A 36 -20.57 -11.94 -14.39
N THR A 37 -21.78 -11.43 -14.22
CA THR A 37 -22.31 -10.34 -15.05
C THR A 37 -23.07 -9.35 -14.18
N HIS A 38 -22.83 -8.06 -14.39
CA HIS A 38 -23.50 -6.99 -13.66
C HIS A 38 -23.36 -5.65 -14.41
N THR A 39 -24.17 -4.67 -14.04
CA THR A 39 -23.93 -3.28 -14.46
C THR A 39 -22.81 -2.66 -13.60
N VAL A 40 -22.05 -1.76 -14.20
CA VAL A 40 -20.94 -1.06 -13.54
C VAL A 40 -20.82 0.36 -14.07
N GLN A 41 -20.24 1.22 -13.29
CA GLN A 41 -19.76 2.52 -13.74
C GLN A 41 -18.23 2.46 -13.88
N ILE A 42 -17.71 2.98 -14.99
CA ILE A 42 -16.27 3.02 -15.32
C ILE A 42 -15.81 4.45 -15.54
N LYS A 43 -14.63 4.80 -15.03
CA LYS A 43 -13.89 6.02 -15.40
C LYS A 43 -12.39 5.77 -15.47
N GLY A 44 -11.65 6.69 -16.05
CA GLY A 44 -10.20 6.71 -15.99
C GLY A 44 -9.67 6.92 -14.57
N ARG A 45 -8.44 6.48 -14.31
CA ARG A 45 -7.72 6.74 -13.05
C ARG A 45 -6.23 6.95 -13.27
N GLY A 46 -5.58 7.46 -12.21
CA GLY A 46 -4.14 7.73 -12.15
C GLY A 46 -3.82 9.16 -12.58
N ASN A 47 -2.74 9.70 -12.05
CA ASN A 47 -2.24 11.03 -12.40
C ASN A 47 -1.30 10.92 -13.62
N ASN A 48 -0.03 10.56 -13.39
CA ASN A 48 0.93 10.37 -14.47
C ASN A 48 0.53 9.20 -15.40
N SER A 49 0.09 8.08 -14.84
CA SER A 49 -0.31 6.89 -15.61
C SER A 49 -1.48 7.12 -16.58
N TRP A 50 -2.29 8.17 -16.39
CA TRP A 50 -3.32 8.56 -17.34
C TRP A 50 -2.77 9.12 -18.66
N ASN A 51 -1.52 9.58 -18.69
CA ASN A 51 -0.89 10.10 -19.88
C ASN A 51 -0.37 9.01 -20.85
N TYR A 52 -0.24 7.78 -20.37
CA TYR A 52 0.18 6.66 -21.23
C TYR A 52 -0.95 6.19 -22.15
N LYS A 53 -0.58 5.52 -23.26
CA LYS A 53 -1.55 4.95 -24.21
C LYS A 53 -2.45 3.89 -23.55
N LYS A 54 -1.85 3.02 -22.75
CA LYS A 54 -2.54 2.00 -21.98
C LYS A 54 -3.04 2.61 -20.66
N LYS A 55 -4.35 2.79 -20.53
CA LYS A 55 -5.00 3.51 -19.43
C LYS A 55 -5.38 2.58 -18.29
N SER A 56 -5.28 3.05 -17.05
CA SER A 56 -5.88 2.40 -15.88
C SER A 56 -7.32 2.90 -15.66
N TYR A 57 -8.16 2.05 -15.05
CA TYR A 57 -9.57 2.35 -14.85
C TYR A 57 -10.01 2.14 -13.41
N ARG A 58 -11.04 2.87 -12.99
CA ARG A 58 -11.78 2.67 -11.74
C ARG A 58 -13.19 2.20 -12.08
N LEU A 59 -13.62 1.15 -11.39
CA LEU A 59 -14.94 0.56 -11.48
C LEU A 59 -15.73 0.88 -10.21
N LYS A 60 -17.02 1.20 -10.35
CA LYS A 60 -17.95 1.42 -9.22
C LYS A 60 -19.22 0.66 -9.51
N PHE A 61 -19.51 -0.38 -8.73
CA PHE A 61 -20.74 -1.14 -8.80
C PHE A 61 -21.85 -0.43 -8.02
N PRO A 62 -23.13 -0.63 -8.38
CA PRO A 62 -24.25 -0.04 -7.64
C PRO A 62 -24.35 -0.58 -6.21
N GLU A 63 -23.93 -1.82 -6.01
CA GLU A 63 -23.89 -2.50 -4.71
C GLU A 63 -22.55 -3.21 -4.45
N LYS A 64 -22.35 -3.72 -3.22
CA LYS A 64 -21.14 -4.50 -2.86
C LYS A 64 -21.21 -5.89 -3.52
N VAL A 65 -20.33 -6.17 -4.49
CA VAL A 65 -20.22 -7.44 -5.22
C VAL A 65 -18.99 -8.23 -4.81
N LYS A 66 -19.07 -9.57 -4.86
CA LYS A 66 -17.96 -10.49 -4.61
C LYS A 66 -17.35 -10.93 -5.94
N LEU A 67 -16.10 -10.54 -6.21
CA LEU A 67 -15.40 -10.86 -7.45
C LEU A 67 -14.11 -11.65 -7.15
N PHE A 68 -13.79 -12.63 -7.99
CA PHE A 68 -12.56 -13.44 -7.90
C PHE A 68 -12.30 -14.08 -6.52
N GLY A 69 -13.35 -14.36 -5.76
CA GLY A 69 -13.22 -14.89 -4.40
C GLY A 69 -12.91 -13.87 -3.31
N LEU A 70 -12.61 -12.62 -3.69
CA LEU A 70 -12.29 -11.53 -2.77
C LEU A 70 -13.51 -11.09 -1.93
N LYS A 71 -13.28 -10.32 -0.87
CA LYS A 71 -14.37 -9.76 -0.05
C LYS A 71 -15.25 -8.83 -0.88
N LYS A 72 -16.52 -8.68 -0.47
CA LYS A 72 -17.48 -7.83 -1.21
C LYS A 72 -17.08 -6.36 -1.16
N GLY A 73 -17.03 -5.72 -2.34
CA GLY A 73 -16.73 -4.29 -2.48
C GLY A 73 -17.53 -3.61 -3.58
N LYS A 74 -17.70 -2.29 -3.46
CA LYS A 74 -18.31 -1.46 -4.52
C LYS A 74 -17.29 -0.96 -5.53
N SER A 75 -16.07 -0.68 -5.08
CA SER A 75 -15.06 0.00 -5.89
C SER A 75 -13.85 -0.89 -6.14
N TRP A 76 -13.48 -1.00 -7.41
CA TRP A 76 -12.39 -1.82 -7.89
C TRP A 76 -11.51 -1.06 -8.89
N VAL A 77 -10.32 -1.56 -9.13
CA VAL A 77 -9.34 -0.91 -9.99
C VAL A 77 -8.78 -1.92 -11.00
N LEU A 78 -8.57 -1.44 -12.23
CA LEU A 78 -7.83 -2.11 -13.29
C LEU A 78 -6.52 -1.33 -13.51
N LEU A 79 -5.41 -1.89 -13.03
CA LEU A 79 -4.07 -1.31 -13.17
C LEU A 79 -3.47 -1.75 -14.51
N ALA A 80 -3.06 -0.79 -15.31
CA ALA A 80 -2.45 -1.03 -16.62
C ALA A 80 -0.95 -1.36 -16.54
N ASN A 81 -0.27 -0.94 -15.46
CA ASN A 81 1.19 -1.04 -15.27
C ASN A 81 2.01 -0.56 -16.48
N PRO A 82 1.79 0.66 -17.00
CA PRO A 82 2.40 1.07 -18.27
C PRO A 82 3.86 1.50 -18.14
N GLN A 83 4.34 1.73 -16.92
CA GLN A 83 5.61 2.41 -16.69
C GLN A 83 6.78 1.42 -16.56
N HIS A 84 6.63 0.37 -15.78
CA HIS A 84 7.71 -0.62 -15.63
C HIS A 84 7.53 -1.76 -16.63
N GLY A 85 8.55 -1.97 -17.48
CA GLY A 85 8.48 -2.92 -18.60
C GLY A 85 8.20 -4.36 -18.23
N SER A 86 8.48 -4.80 -16.99
CA SER A 86 8.15 -6.17 -16.57
C SER A 86 6.66 -6.40 -16.37
N LEU A 87 5.84 -5.37 -16.22
CA LEU A 87 4.42 -5.39 -15.84
C LEU A 87 4.10 -6.08 -14.49
N MET A 88 5.13 -6.57 -13.76
CA MET A 88 4.98 -7.43 -12.57
C MET A 88 5.23 -6.69 -11.25
N VAL A 89 5.93 -5.55 -11.25
CA VAL A 89 6.44 -4.92 -10.01
C VAL A 89 5.37 -4.69 -8.94
N ASN A 90 4.19 -4.23 -9.32
CA ASN A 90 3.08 -4.01 -8.38
C ASN A 90 2.60 -5.32 -7.76
N ALA A 91 2.48 -6.41 -8.56
CA ALA A 91 2.06 -7.71 -8.05
C ALA A 91 3.09 -8.30 -7.07
N ILE A 92 4.38 -8.21 -7.41
CA ILE A 92 5.45 -8.76 -6.58
C ILE A 92 5.59 -7.94 -5.28
N ALA A 93 5.56 -6.61 -5.34
CA ALA A 93 5.62 -5.78 -4.15
C ALA A 93 4.41 -5.98 -3.20
N MET A 94 3.20 -6.17 -3.74
CA MET A 94 2.03 -6.51 -2.92
C MET A 94 2.15 -7.92 -2.32
N LYS A 95 2.75 -8.89 -3.03
CA LYS A 95 3.07 -10.20 -2.44
C LYS A 95 4.04 -10.07 -1.27
N VAL A 96 5.08 -9.22 -1.38
CA VAL A 96 5.96 -8.89 -0.25
C VAL A 96 5.15 -8.35 0.93
N GLY A 97 4.25 -7.39 0.69
CA GLY A 97 3.37 -6.83 1.74
C GLY A 97 2.52 -7.88 2.45
N GLN A 98 2.03 -8.89 1.71
CA GLN A 98 1.30 -10.03 2.29
C GLN A 98 2.22 -10.90 3.16
N LEU A 99 3.43 -11.20 2.69
CA LEU A 99 4.38 -12.07 3.40
C LEU A 99 4.94 -11.44 4.67
N VAL A 100 5.09 -10.12 4.70
CA VAL A 100 5.47 -9.42 5.94
C VAL A 100 4.29 -9.20 6.89
N ASN A 101 3.12 -9.75 6.60
CA ASN A 101 1.90 -9.56 7.40
C ASN A 101 1.57 -8.07 7.65
N ALA A 102 1.70 -7.23 6.62
CA ALA A 102 1.22 -5.86 6.72
C ALA A 102 -0.28 -5.86 7.09
N PRO A 103 -0.78 -4.89 7.88
CA PRO A 103 -2.17 -4.90 8.39
C PRO A 103 -3.22 -5.06 7.30
N TYR A 104 -2.92 -4.55 6.12
CA TYR A 104 -3.67 -4.82 4.90
C TYR A 104 -2.76 -4.65 3.68
N THR A 105 -2.91 -5.55 2.72
CA THR A 105 -2.28 -5.45 1.39
C THR A 105 -3.27 -5.88 0.33
N ASN A 106 -3.39 -5.10 -0.72
CA ASN A 106 -4.27 -5.39 -1.85
C ASN A 106 -3.94 -6.74 -2.50
N HIS A 107 -4.98 -7.41 -3.00
CA HIS A 107 -4.81 -8.59 -3.85
C HIS A 107 -4.57 -8.17 -5.29
N THR A 108 -3.86 -9.02 -6.03
CA THR A 108 -3.54 -8.80 -7.44
C THR A 108 -4.03 -9.97 -8.28
N ILE A 109 -5.09 -9.75 -9.04
CA ILE A 109 -5.65 -10.75 -9.94
C ILE A 109 -5.31 -10.34 -11.38
N PRO A 110 -4.40 -11.05 -12.07
CA PRO A 110 -4.10 -10.76 -13.47
C PRO A 110 -5.28 -11.14 -14.36
N VAL A 111 -5.67 -10.21 -15.22
CA VAL A 111 -6.84 -10.34 -16.11
C VAL A 111 -6.54 -9.84 -17.51
N GLU A 112 -7.23 -10.37 -18.51
CA GLU A 112 -7.31 -9.78 -19.84
C GLU A 112 -8.50 -8.83 -19.92
N LEU A 113 -8.28 -7.61 -20.35
CA LEU A 113 -9.32 -6.58 -20.46
C LEU A 113 -9.74 -6.38 -21.90
N TYR A 114 -11.06 -6.39 -22.11
CA TYR A 114 -11.73 -5.96 -23.33
C TYR A 114 -12.69 -4.82 -23.02
N ILE A 115 -12.71 -3.78 -23.85
CA ILE A 115 -13.66 -2.68 -23.76
C ILE A 115 -14.35 -2.53 -25.10
N ASN A 116 -15.67 -2.61 -25.15
CA ASN A 116 -16.48 -2.59 -26.37
C ASN A 116 -16.00 -3.63 -27.40
N GLY A 117 -15.66 -4.83 -26.93
CA GLY A 117 -15.12 -5.92 -27.76
C GLY A 117 -13.67 -5.76 -28.19
N GLU A 118 -13.02 -4.62 -27.92
CA GLU A 118 -11.61 -4.38 -28.28
C GLU A 118 -10.67 -4.83 -27.15
N TYR A 119 -9.68 -5.67 -27.46
CA TYR A 119 -8.65 -6.07 -26.51
C TYR A 119 -7.80 -4.86 -26.05
N ARG A 120 -7.73 -4.67 -24.73
CA ARG A 120 -6.98 -3.55 -24.09
C ARG A 120 -5.68 -4.00 -23.46
N GLY A 121 -5.41 -5.31 -23.36
CA GLY A 121 -4.16 -5.85 -22.84
C GLY A 121 -4.32 -6.61 -21.53
N SER A 122 -3.17 -6.96 -20.94
CA SER A 122 -3.07 -7.57 -19.63
C SER A 122 -3.14 -6.52 -18.53
N TYR A 123 -4.01 -6.71 -17.53
CA TYR A 123 -4.23 -5.79 -16.41
C TYR A 123 -4.11 -6.53 -15.08
N ILE A 124 -3.91 -5.79 -14.00
CA ILE A 124 -4.14 -6.29 -12.65
C ILE A 124 -5.49 -5.74 -12.17
N PHE A 125 -6.40 -6.64 -11.82
CA PHE A 125 -7.62 -6.32 -11.09
C PHE A 125 -7.33 -6.35 -9.59
N THR A 126 -7.73 -5.30 -8.86
CA THR A 126 -7.47 -5.16 -7.44
C THR A 126 -8.54 -4.30 -6.76
N GLU A 127 -8.58 -4.32 -5.44
CA GLU A 127 -9.43 -3.45 -4.65
C GLU A 127 -9.02 -1.98 -4.81
N LYS A 128 -9.96 -1.07 -4.68
CA LYS A 128 -9.63 0.35 -4.44
C LYS A 128 -9.16 0.51 -3.01
N ILE A 129 -8.04 1.17 -2.79
CA ILE A 129 -7.63 1.58 -1.44
C ILE A 129 -8.69 2.46 -0.79
N GLY A 130 -9.03 2.15 0.44
CA GLY A 130 -10.01 2.83 1.27
C GLY A 130 -10.24 2.07 2.57
N LEU A 131 -11.24 2.49 3.32
CA LEU A 131 -11.70 1.80 4.51
C LEU A 131 -12.82 0.81 4.17
N GLY A 132 -13.05 -0.16 5.05
CA GLY A 132 -14.13 -1.13 4.94
C GLY A 132 -13.72 -2.49 4.43
N ASN A 133 -14.69 -3.39 4.39
CA ASN A 133 -14.53 -4.84 4.29
C ASN A 133 -13.67 -5.34 3.10
N ASN A 134 -13.66 -4.64 1.98
CA ASN A 134 -12.86 -5.02 0.80
C ASN A 134 -11.57 -4.23 0.65
N SER A 135 -11.11 -3.58 1.68
CA SER A 135 -9.84 -2.88 1.75
C SER A 135 -9.32 -2.96 3.18
N VAL A 136 -8.98 -1.86 3.84
CA VAL A 136 -8.66 -1.88 5.27
C VAL A 136 -9.91 -2.24 6.05
N ASP A 137 -9.98 -3.49 6.54
CA ASP A 137 -11.18 -4.09 7.14
C ASP A 137 -11.36 -3.63 8.60
N ILE A 138 -11.78 -2.40 8.76
CA ILE A 138 -12.12 -1.77 10.04
C ILE A 138 -13.51 -1.14 9.95
N ASP A 139 -14.05 -0.78 11.11
CA ASP A 139 -15.30 -0.03 11.17
C ASP A 139 -15.13 1.36 10.54
N GLU A 140 -15.84 1.60 9.44
CA GLU A 140 -15.76 2.85 8.68
C GLU A 140 -16.36 4.05 9.44
N GLU A 141 -17.18 3.82 10.49
CA GLU A 141 -17.97 4.88 11.13
C GLU A 141 -17.11 5.90 11.88
N LEU A 142 -16.05 5.46 12.55
CA LEU A 142 -15.16 6.31 13.34
C LEU A 142 -13.76 6.44 12.75
N ALA A 143 -13.46 5.65 11.72
CA ALA A 143 -12.16 5.62 11.10
C ALA A 143 -11.96 6.73 10.07
N TYR A 144 -10.70 7.06 9.81
CA TYR A 144 -10.33 7.92 8.68
C TYR A 144 -9.01 7.47 8.05
N MET A 145 -8.86 7.80 6.76
CA MET A 145 -7.66 7.50 5.97
C MET A 145 -7.10 8.75 5.35
N LEU A 146 -5.79 8.85 5.39
CA LEU A 146 -5.01 9.95 4.80
C LEU A 146 -4.11 9.39 3.69
N GLU A 147 -3.76 10.25 2.75
CA GLU A 147 -2.73 10.01 1.76
C GLU A 147 -1.71 11.15 1.79
N LEU A 148 -0.45 10.80 1.99
CA LEU A 148 0.64 11.72 1.76
C LEU A 148 0.94 11.69 0.26
N ASP A 149 0.62 12.78 -0.44
CA ASP A 149 0.81 12.87 -1.88
C ASP A 149 1.25 14.26 -2.31
N SER A 150 2.40 14.32 -2.97
CA SER A 150 2.98 15.58 -3.47
C SER A 150 2.16 16.24 -4.58
N TYR A 151 1.21 15.53 -5.22
CA TYR A 151 0.24 16.17 -6.13
C TYR A 151 -0.68 17.14 -5.40
N TYR A 152 -1.02 16.82 -4.14
CA TYR A 152 -1.76 17.72 -3.26
C TYR A 152 -3.04 18.27 -3.92
N ASP A 153 -3.84 17.38 -4.49
CA ASP A 153 -4.95 17.70 -5.42
C ASP A 153 -6.35 17.39 -4.86
N GLU A 154 -6.45 16.87 -3.63
CA GLU A 154 -7.75 16.70 -2.98
C GLU A 154 -8.27 18.03 -2.40
N ASP A 155 -9.59 18.21 -2.31
CA ASP A 155 -10.18 19.44 -1.78
C ASP A 155 -9.93 19.60 -0.28
N PHE A 156 -10.02 18.51 0.48
CA PHE A 156 -9.69 18.50 1.91
C PHE A 156 -8.26 18.03 2.10
N ARG A 157 -7.38 19.00 2.25
CA ARG A 157 -5.94 18.79 2.39
C ARG A 157 -5.30 19.85 3.29
N PHE A 158 -4.13 19.54 3.84
CA PHE A 158 -3.33 20.47 4.62
C PHE A 158 -1.84 20.14 4.55
N ARG A 159 -1.00 21.10 4.86
CA ARG A 159 0.42 20.87 5.10
C ARG A 159 0.63 20.62 6.59
N SER A 160 1.39 19.58 6.94
CA SER A 160 1.72 19.29 8.32
C SER A 160 2.65 20.35 8.94
N ALA A 161 2.56 20.53 10.27
CA ALA A 161 3.16 21.66 10.94
C ALA A 161 4.70 21.58 11.10
N HIS A 162 5.26 20.36 11.21
CA HIS A 162 6.69 20.17 11.52
C HIS A 162 7.50 19.68 10.32
N SER A 163 6.97 18.77 9.53
CA SER A 163 7.65 18.21 8.36
C SER A 163 7.16 18.77 7.03
N ASN A 164 6.13 19.61 7.03
CA ASN A 164 5.51 20.20 5.82
C ASN A 164 5.01 19.15 4.82
N LEU A 165 4.56 17.97 5.31
CA LEU A 165 4.03 16.91 4.47
C LEU A 165 2.73 17.34 3.78
N PRO A 166 2.55 16.96 2.51
CA PRO A 166 1.28 17.15 1.79
C PRO A 166 0.29 16.07 2.22
N VAL A 167 -0.69 16.41 3.03
CA VAL A 167 -1.68 15.49 3.60
C VAL A 167 -3.02 15.72 2.91
N ASN A 168 -3.54 14.67 2.27
CA ASN A 168 -4.87 14.61 1.67
C ASN A 168 -5.78 13.72 2.53
N ILE A 169 -7.03 14.11 2.79
CA ILE A 169 -8.03 13.27 3.44
C ILE A 169 -8.72 12.44 2.37
N LYS A 170 -8.60 11.11 2.46
CA LYS A 170 -9.16 10.16 1.47
C LYS A 170 -10.46 9.52 1.92
N ASP A 171 -10.64 9.38 3.22
CA ASP A 171 -11.83 8.83 3.84
C ASP A 171 -11.96 9.47 5.24
N PRO A 172 -13.14 9.92 5.65
CA PRO A 172 -14.37 9.99 4.86
C PRO A 172 -14.24 10.95 3.66
N ASP A 173 -14.99 10.67 2.58
CA ASP A 173 -15.09 11.60 1.44
C ASP A 173 -15.91 12.82 1.86
N LEU A 174 -15.22 13.86 2.32
CA LEU A 174 -15.86 15.07 2.83
C LEU A 174 -16.60 15.87 1.75
N GLN A 175 -16.40 15.61 0.47
CA GLN A 175 -17.17 16.20 -0.63
C GLN A 175 -18.56 15.60 -0.78
N GLU A 176 -18.70 14.28 -0.59
CA GLU A 176 -20.00 13.61 -0.72
C GLU A 176 -21.05 14.18 0.27
N PHE A 177 -20.59 14.80 1.36
CA PHE A 177 -21.48 15.48 2.32
C PHE A 177 -22.18 16.74 1.78
N GLU A 178 -21.75 17.30 0.64
CA GLU A 178 -22.38 18.50 0.06
C GLU A 178 -23.75 18.22 -0.57
N ASN A 179 -24.01 16.98 -0.94
CA ASN A 179 -25.22 16.58 -1.67
C ASN A 179 -26.36 16.08 -0.77
N GLY A 180 -26.32 16.35 0.54
CA GLY A 180 -27.46 16.13 1.45
C GLY A 180 -27.64 14.71 1.98
N ALA A 181 -26.71 13.80 1.72
CA ALA A 181 -26.75 12.42 2.21
C ALA A 181 -25.77 12.19 3.37
N VAL A 182 -26.02 12.80 4.50
CA VAL A 182 -25.23 12.51 5.71
C VAL A 182 -25.96 11.46 6.52
N SER A 183 -25.47 10.23 6.47
CA SER A 183 -25.97 9.12 7.28
C SER A 183 -24.89 8.43 8.10
N SER A 184 -23.72 9.04 8.32
CA SER A 184 -22.73 8.43 9.20
C SER A 184 -22.96 8.82 10.64
N SER A 185 -22.89 7.88 11.55
CA SER A 185 -22.95 8.09 13.01
C SER A 185 -21.80 9.02 13.48
N LEU A 186 -20.69 9.03 12.78
CA LEU A 186 -19.58 9.94 12.99
C LEU A 186 -20.02 11.40 12.83
N LEU A 187 -20.71 11.73 11.72
CA LEU A 187 -21.18 13.07 11.49
C LEU A 187 -22.24 13.47 12.50
N GLN A 188 -23.11 12.53 12.89
CA GLN A 188 -24.15 12.76 13.91
C GLN A 188 -23.53 13.04 15.28
N SER A 189 -22.47 12.33 15.68
CA SER A 189 -21.79 12.59 16.95
C SER A 189 -21.12 13.98 16.97
N PHE A 190 -20.45 14.36 15.88
CA PHE A 190 -19.86 15.71 15.75
C PHE A 190 -20.90 16.82 15.68
N LEU A 191 -22.03 16.58 15.03
CA LEU A 191 -23.16 17.54 15.00
C LEU A 191 -23.74 17.77 16.40
N ASN A 192 -23.82 16.73 17.23
CA ASN A 192 -24.39 16.84 18.57
C ASN A 192 -23.47 17.53 19.57
N ASP A 193 -22.15 17.28 19.51
CA ASP A 193 -21.20 17.72 20.55
C ASP A 193 -20.51 19.05 20.21
N ASN A 194 -20.17 19.33 18.97
CA ASN A 194 -19.32 20.46 18.59
C ASN A 194 -20.02 21.59 17.82
N CYS A 195 -21.20 21.39 17.26
CA CYS A 195 -21.85 22.39 16.42
C CYS A 195 -22.62 23.46 17.18
N ARG A 196 -22.76 23.37 18.50
CA ARG A 196 -23.52 24.34 19.28
C ARG A 196 -22.81 25.67 19.52
N ASN A 197 -21.50 25.79 19.32
CA ASN A 197 -20.73 26.94 19.76
C ASN A 197 -19.80 27.62 18.73
N SER A 198 -19.81 27.24 17.46
CA SER A 198 -18.84 27.79 16.53
C SER A 198 -19.43 28.17 15.17
N ILE A 199 -19.73 29.39 14.99
CA ILE A 199 -19.46 30.38 13.93
C ILE A 199 -20.43 31.57 14.16
N PRO A 200 -19.91 32.80 14.25
CA PRO A 200 -20.79 33.99 14.22
C PRO A 200 -21.48 34.08 12.86
N ALA A 201 -22.78 34.31 12.87
CA ALA A 201 -23.62 34.45 11.67
C ALA A 201 -23.17 35.55 10.67
N GLN A 202 -22.14 36.29 10.99
CA GLN A 202 -21.61 37.42 10.20
C GLN A 202 -20.59 37.01 9.12
N SER A 203 -20.13 35.75 9.07
CA SER A 203 -19.12 35.31 8.10
C SER A 203 -19.65 34.45 6.93
N MET A 204 -20.99 34.33 6.77
CA MET A 204 -21.58 33.53 5.69
C MET A 204 -21.97 34.40 4.49
N PRO A 205 -21.48 34.08 3.28
CA PRO A 205 -22.03 34.66 2.06
C PRO A 205 -23.32 33.94 1.68
N ASN A 206 -24.42 34.63 1.67
CA ASN A 206 -25.77 34.31 1.20
C ASN A 206 -26.79 33.71 2.19
N SER A 207 -27.87 34.43 2.30
CA SER A 207 -29.09 34.22 3.13
C SER A 207 -29.99 33.05 2.69
N SER A 208 -29.56 32.20 1.76
CA SER A 208 -30.35 31.10 1.21
C SER A 208 -29.89 29.69 1.62
N LEU A 209 -28.89 29.57 2.49
CA LEU A 209 -28.43 28.27 2.98
C LEU A 209 -29.42 27.73 4.04
N THR A 210 -29.91 26.51 3.82
CA THR A 210 -30.76 25.83 4.80
C THR A 210 -29.97 25.47 6.07
N ALA A 211 -30.66 25.38 7.21
CA ALA A 211 -30.02 24.97 8.48
C ALA A 211 -29.24 23.65 8.38
N THR A 212 -29.70 22.72 7.53
CA THR A 212 -29.02 21.45 7.26
C THR A 212 -27.67 21.63 6.55
N VAL A 213 -27.59 22.52 5.54
CA VAL A 213 -26.33 22.82 4.82
C VAL A 213 -25.30 23.45 5.74
N ILE A 214 -25.74 24.38 6.60
CA ILE A 214 -24.90 25.03 7.61
C ILE A 214 -24.36 24.00 8.62
N SER A 215 -25.22 23.11 9.09
CA SER A 215 -24.88 22.03 10.02
C SER A 215 -23.83 21.09 9.40
N ASN A 216 -24.04 20.68 8.16
CA ASN A 216 -23.08 19.83 7.43
C ASN A 216 -21.72 20.51 7.21
N TYR A 217 -21.71 21.78 6.84
CA TYR A 217 -20.48 22.55 6.68
C TYR A 217 -19.68 22.65 8.00
N ASN A 218 -20.37 22.92 9.11
CA ASN A 218 -19.72 22.99 10.42
C ASN A 218 -19.14 21.64 10.85
N ALA A 219 -19.86 20.54 10.61
CA ALA A 219 -19.39 19.19 10.91
C ALA A 219 -18.15 18.80 10.10
N LYS A 220 -18.13 19.11 8.79
CA LYS A 220 -16.95 18.90 7.94
C LYS A 220 -15.73 19.62 8.47
N ASN A 221 -15.87 20.89 8.79
CA ASN A 221 -14.76 21.68 9.33
C ASN A 221 -14.29 21.15 10.69
N ALA A 222 -15.20 20.69 11.55
CA ALA A 222 -14.86 20.10 12.83
C ALA A 222 -14.04 18.79 12.62
N ILE A 223 -14.50 17.88 11.74
CA ILE A 223 -13.79 16.65 11.40
C ILE A 223 -12.43 16.97 10.79
N PHE A 224 -12.36 17.88 9.83
CA PHE A 224 -11.12 18.31 9.20
C PHE A 224 -10.11 18.82 10.22
N ASN A 225 -10.54 19.70 11.16
CA ASN A 225 -9.65 20.26 12.17
C ASN A 225 -9.14 19.19 13.14
N VAL A 226 -9.99 18.27 13.59
CA VAL A 226 -9.56 17.17 14.47
C VAL A 226 -8.54 16.27 13.78
N ILE A 227 -8.80 15.86 12.51
CA ILE A 227 -7.85 15.08 11.73
C ILE A 227 -6.52 15.82 11.60
N LYS A 228 -6.55 17.10 11.26
CA LYS A 228 -5.36 17.94 11.14
C LYS A 228 -4.58 18.05 12.44
N GLU A 229 -5.25 18.24 13.56
CA GLU A 229 -4.65 18.32 14.89
C GLU A 229 -4.00 16.98 15.29
N GLN A 230 -4.70 15.87 15.09
CA GLN A 230 -4.18 14.52 15.37
C GLN A 230 -2.96 14.19 14.52
N PHE A 231 -2.99 14.51 13.21
CA PHE A 231 -1.83 14.31 12.34
C PHE A 231 -0.67 15.22 12.72
N ASN A 232 -0.91 16.49 13.08
CA ASN A 232 0.14 17.40 13.55
C ASN A 232 0.75 16.93 14.87
N LYS A 233 -0.01 16.28 15.76
CA LYS A 233 0.49 15.64 16.97
C LYS A 233 1.44 14.49 16.61
N LEU A 234 1.05 13.61 15.67
CA LEU A 234 1.92 12.56 15.13
C LEU A 234 3.21 13.15 14.54
N ASP A 235 3.06 14.12 13.63
CA ASP A 235 4.19 14.79 12.95
C ASP A 235 5.18 15.45 13.96
N SER A 236 4.64 16.08 15.01
CA SER A 236 5.45 16.64 16.08
C SER A 236 6.22 15.58 16.87
N ILE A 237 5.54 14.50 17.27
CA ILE A 237 6.16 13.44 18.06
C ILE A 237 7.25 12.73 17.25
N VAL A 238 6.99 12.42 15.98
CA VAL A 238 7.99 11.82 15.07
C VAL A 238 9.19 12.74 14.89
N CYS A 239 8.95 13.99 14.51
CA CYS A 239 10.03 14.94 14.18
C CYS A 239 10.88 15.39 15.39
N ASN A 240 10.38 15.23 16.61
CA ASN A 240 11.08 15.60 17.84
C ASN A 240 11.56 14.36 18.65
N ASN A 241 11.58 13.18 18.03
CA ASN A 241 12.01 11.93 18.66
C ASN A 241 11.27 11.64 20.00
N GLY A 242 9.95 11.86 19.99
CA GLY A 242 9.10 11.61 21.15
C GLY A 242 8.71 10.14 21.27
N ASP A 243 7.78 9.83 22.17
CA ASP A 243 7.25 8.49 22.42
C ASP A 243 6.31 8.09 21.27
N LEU A 244 6.87 7.41 20.26
CA LEU A 244 6.17 7.02 19.04
C LEU A 244 5.06 6.02 19.32
N ASP A 245 5.26 5.10 20.24
CA ASP A 245 4.30 4.03 20.53
C ASP A 245 2.94 4.56 21.02
N LYS A 246 2.88 5.79 21.53
CA LYS A 246 1.62 6.43 21.90
C LYS A 246 0.73 6.85 20.73
N VAL A 247 1.30 7.04 19.55
CA VAL A 247 0.59 7.65 18.41
C VAL A 247 0.66 6.85 17.13
N LEU A 248 1.62 5.93 17.01
CA LEU A 248 1.89 5.14 15.81
C LEU A 248 1.98 3.66 16.16
N ASP A 249 1.37 2.81 15.35
CA ASP A 249 1.62 1.37 15.38
C ASP A 249 3.00 1.10 14.76
N LEU A 250 3.96 0.80 15.62
CA LEU A 250 5.36 0.65 15.23
C LEU A 250 5.61 -0.65 14.44
N ASP A 251 4.87 -1.71 14.72
CA ASP A 251 4.96 -2.96 13.94
C ASP A 251 4.44 -2.73 12.51
N ALA A 252 3.29 -2.10 12.37
CA ALA A 252 2.74 -1.76 11.06
C ALA A 252 3.67 -0.80 10.29
N ALA A 253 4.22 0.21 10.97
CA ALA A 253 5.17 1.14 10.37
C ALA A 253 6.46 0.45 9.91
N ALA A 254 6.98 -0.48 10.69
CA ALA A 254 8.16 -1.28 10.36
C ALA A 254 7.92 -2.16 9.13
N ARG A 255 6.76 -2.85 9.06
CA ARG A 255 6.34 -3.67 7.91
C ARG A 255 6.20 -2.82 6.65
N TYR A 256 5.56 -1.65 6.76
CA TYR A 256 5.42 -0.70 5.66
C TYR A 256 6.77 -0.24 5.11
N VAL A 257 7.68 0.18 5.99
CA VAL A 257 9.03 0.63 5.61
C VAL A 257 9.83 -0.53 5.02
N MET A 258 9.75 -1.74 5.60
CA MET A 258 10.44 -2.92 5.09
C MET A 258 10.05 -3.27 3.67
N VAL A 259 8.74 -3.27 3.33
CA VAL A 259 8.29 -3.51 1.95
C VAL A 259 8.95 -2.53 0.99
N ASN A 260 8.84 -1.23 1.29
CA ASN A 260 9.39 -0.18 0.43
C ASN A 260 10.92 -0.24 0.33
N GLU A 261 11.62 -0.60 1.41
CA GLU A 261 13.08 -0.76 1.41
C GLU A 261 13.52 -1.98 0.60
N LEU A 262 12.85 -3.13 0.78
CA LEU A 262 13.21 -4.37 0.05
C LEU A 262 13.05 -4.20 -1.46
N VAL A 263 11.95 -3.60 -1.91
CA VAL A 263 11.72 -3.37 -3.34
C VAL A 263 12.38 -2.09 -3.87
N PHE A 264 13.09 -1.34 -3.03
CA PHE A 264 13.73 -0.07 -3.37
C PHE A 264 12.74 0.95 -3.96
N ASN A 265 11.60 1.15 -3.29
CA ASN A 265 10.63 2.15 -3.72
C ASN A 265 11.01 3.56 -3.23
N ARG A 266 11.39 4.43 -4.16
CA ARG A 266 11.85 5.80 -3.85
C ARG A 266 10.73 6.81 -3.63
N GLU A 267 9.49 6.46 -3.93
CA GLU A 267 8.38 7.42 -3.79
C GLU A 267 8.12 7.84 -2.35
N ILE A 268 8.43 6.98 -1.38
CA ILE A 268 8.34 7.29 0.05
C ILE A 268 9.25 8.47 0.48
N LEU A 269 10.33 8.72 -0.26
CA LEU A 269 11.27 9.81 0.05
C LEU A 269 10.69 11.20 -0.24
N ASN A 270 9.80 11.27 -1.23
CA ASN A 270 8.98 12.45 -1.53
C ASN A 270 7.53 11.98 -1.63
N PRO A 271 6.86 11.85 -0.49
CA PRO A 271 5.68 10.99 -0.37
C PRO A 271 4.65 11.21 -1.46
N LYS A 272 4.34 10.10 -2.15
CA LYS A 272 3.22 9.93 -3.05
C LYS A 272 2.59 8.59 -2.75
N SER A 273 1.29 8.50 -2.95
CA SER A 273 0.55 7.25 -2.74
C SER A 273 0.91 6.55 -1.41
N THR A 274 1.25 7.35 -0.39
CA THR A 274 1.63 6.88 0.94
C THR A 274 0.44 7.02 1.87
N PHE A 275 -0.18 5.89 2.20
CA PHE A 275 -1.42 5.86 2.99
C PHE A 275 -1.13 5.64 4.46
N LEU A 276 -1.99 6.21 5.30
CA LEU A 276 -2.09 5.90 6.72
C LEU A 276 -3.53 6.11 7.18
N TRP A 277 -3.92 5.39 8.21
CA TRP A 277 -5.28 5.43 8.73
C TRP A 277 -5.30 5.36 10.26
N LYS A 278 -6.43 5.72 10.84
CA LYS A 278 -6.71 5.62 12.25
C LYS A 278 -8.11 5.06 12.45
N ALA A 279 -8.25 4.07 13.33
CA ALA A 279 -9.51 3.33 13.48
C ALA A 279 -10.59 4.13 14.22
N ASP A 280 -10.20 5.06 15.10
CA ASP A 280 -11.16 5.84 15.89
C ASP A 280 -10.66 7.28 16.08
N ILE A 281 -11.35 8.21 15.45
CA ILE A 281 -11.06 9.65 15.53
C ILE A 281 -11.32 10.22 16.93
N THR A 282 -12.19 9.59 17.73
CA THR A 282 -12.61 10.05 19.06
C THR A 282 -11.69 9.56 20.18
N SER A 283 -10.86 8.54 19.90
CA SER A 283 -10.02 7.88 20.89
C SER A 283 -8.57 8.30 20.77
N ASP A 284 -8.00 8.81 21.85
CA ASP A 284 -6.55 9.07 21.97
C ASP A 284 -5.73 7.77 22.04
N ALA A 285 -6.34 6.65 22.41
CA ALA A 285 -5.69 5.34 22.42
C ALA A 285 -5.59 4.71 21.02
N SER A 286 -6.39 5.16 20.05
CA SER A 286 -6.29 4.72 18.67
C SER A 286 -5.02 5.30 18.05
N LYS A 287 -4.15 4.44 17.51
CA LYS A 287 -2.87 4.82 16.89
C LYS A 287 -3.04 4.98 15.38
N PHE A 288 -2.16 5.76 14.77
CA PHE A 288 -2.00 5.74 13.32
C PHE A 288 -1.35 4.44 12.87
N VAL A 289 -1.81 3.94 11.71
CA VAL A 289 -1.27 2.75 11.05
C VAL A 289 -0.82 3.12 9.65
N LEU A 290 0.46 2.90 9.32
CA LEU A 290 0.99 3.11 7.97
C LEU A 290 0.55 1.97 7.06
N GLY A 291 0.09 2.33 5.88
CA GLY A 291 -0.43 1.42 4.85
C GLY A 291 -1.84 1.79 4.40
N PRO A 292 -2.36 1.07 3.38
CA PRO A 292 -1.75 0.00 2.59
C PRO A 292 -0.55 0.44 1.75
N VAL A 293 0.31 -0.54 1.38
CA VAL A 293 1.37 -0.30 0.41
C VAL A 293 0.77 -0.17 -1.00
N TRP A 294 1.30 0.76 -1.80
CA TRP A 294 0.75 1.07 -3.12
C TRP A 294 1.78 1.76 -4.01
N ASP A 295 1.61 1.62 -5.34
CA ASP A 295 2.33 2.34 -6.39
C ASP A 295 3.85 2.07 -6.40
N PHE A 296 4.22 0.96 -7.01
CA PHE A 296 5.62 0.52 -7.09
C PHE A 296 6.23 0.72 -8.48
N ASP A 297 5.69 1.65 -9.26
CA ASP A 297 6.15 1.89 -10.63
C ASP A 297 7.62 2.38 -10.69
N TYR A 298 8.14 2.94 -9.59
CA TYR A 298 9.54 3.38 -9.44
C TYR A 298 10.41 2.45 -8.58
N ALA A 299 9.93 1.25 -8.29
CA ALA A 299 10.64 0.26 -7.51
C ALA A 299 11.59 -0.62 -8.36
N PHE A 300 12.24 -1.59 -7.73
CA PHE A 300 13.13 -2.58 -8.34
C PHE A 300 14.27 -1.97 -9.17
N GLY A 301 14.82 -0.85 -8.71
CA GLY A 301 15.93 -0.19 -9.39
C GLY A 301 15.55 0.47 -10.71
N TYR A 302 14.28 0.79 -10.94
CA TYR A 302 13.86 1.50 -12.14
C TYR A 302 14.49 2.90 -12.22
N ALA A 303 15.14 3.17 -13.33
CA ALA A 303 15.78 4.46 -13.63
C ALA A 303 15.59 4.84 -15.11
N GLY A 304 14.56 5.61 -15.38
CA GLY A 304 14.21 6.00 -16.75
C GLY A 304 13.67 4.82 -17.55
N ASN A 305 14.44 4.31 -18.50
CA ASN A 305 14.08 3.12 -19.30
C ASN A 305 14.86 1.87 -18.90
N GLU A 306 15.64 1.94 -17.83
CA GLU A 306 16.43 0.81 -17.33
C GLU A 306 15.71 0.16 -16.15
N TYR A 307 15.69 -1.17 -16.14
CA TYR A 307 15.09 -2.00 -15.09
C TYR A 307 16.17 -2.75 -14.35
N PHE A 308 15.94 -3.01 -13.07
CA PHE A 308 16.86 -3.78 -12.23
C PHE A 308 18.29 -3.22 -12.20
N THR A 309 18.41 -1.86 -12.21
CA THR A 309 19.72 -1.22 -12.11
C THR A 309 20.45 -1.64 -10.83
N ASP A 310 21.78 -1.57 -10.83
CA ASP A 310 22.60 -2.02 -9.71
C ASP A 310 22.56 -1.05 -8.53
N VAL A 311 21.44 -1.04 -7.84
CA VAL A 311 21.20 -0.31 -6.58
C VAL A 311 20.98 -1.27 -5.40
N THR A 312 21.24 -2.55 -5.61
CA THR A 312 20.95 -3.59 -4.60
C THR A 312 21.73 -3.42 -3.32
N GLU A 313 22.93 -2.84 -3.39
CA GLU A 313 23.81 -2.55 -2.23
C GLU A 313 23.63 -1.13 -1.69
N LYS A 314 22.58 -0.42 -2.09
CA LYS A 314 22.26 0.92 -1.60
C LYS A 314 21.02 0.88 -0.75
N ASN A 315 21.01 1.62 0.36
CA ASN A 315 19.80 1.81 1.12
C ASN A 315 18.96 2.91 0.49
N CYS A 316 17.66 2.71 0.43
CA CYS A 316 16.71 3.70 -0.07
C CYS A 316 16.23 4.60 1.07
N ILE A 317 15.79 3.99 2.16
CA ILE A 317 15.12 4.65 3.29
C ILE A 317 16.04 4.60 4.51
N VAL A 318 16.32 3.41 5.03
CA VAL A 318 17.07 3.22 6.29
C VAL A 318 18.57 3.41 6.06
N GLY A 319 19.10 4.53 6.54
CA GLY A 319 20.49 4.92 6.27
C GLY A 319 20.75 5.27 4.80
N GLY A 320 19.72 5.71 4.09
CA GLY A 320 19.72 5.88 2.65
C GLY A 320 20.61 7.01 2.14
N ILE A 321 20.97 6.88 0.87
CA ILE A 321 21.77 7.89 0.13
C ILE A 321 20.91 9.05 -0.40
N TYR A 322 19.59 8.88 -0.41
CA TYR A 322 18.67 9.91 -0.86
C TYR A 322 18.12 10.66 0.35
N PRO A 323 18.14 12.00 0.33
CA PRO A 323 17.49 12.77 1.37
C PRO A 323 15.98 12.50 1.33
N GLY A 324 15.48 11.81 2.34
CA GLY A 324 14.05 11.60 2.53
C GLY A 324 13.35 12.84 3.06
N CYS A 325 12.03 12.81 3.12
CA CYS A 325 11.30 13.84 3.85
C CYS A 325 11.60 13.73 5.35
N LYS A 326 11.55 14.88 6.03
CA LYS A 326 11.90 15.00 7.46
C LYS A 326 11.16 13.98 8.34
N PHE A 327 9.89 13.70 8.04
CA PHE A 327 9.08 12.75 8.81
C PHE A 327 9.67 11.32 8.75
N PHE A 328 9.90 10.78 7.56
CA PHE A 328 10.44 9.42 7.43
C PHE A 328 11.90 9.35 7.92
N THR A 329 12.70 10.39 7.70
CA THR A 329 14.06 10.44 8.25
C THR A 329 14.04 10.34 9.77
N ALA A 330 13.20 11.13 10.44
CA ALA A 330 13.08 11.09 11.89
C ALA A 330 12.50 9.77 12.41
N LEU A 331 11.52 9.19 11.70
CA LEU A 331 10.94 7.90 12.05
C LEU A 331 12.00 6.80 12.05
N ILE A 332 12.79 6.69 10.97
CA ILE A 332 13.78 5.61 10.83
C ILE A 332 15.00 5.79 11.74
N GLU A 333 15.28 7.00 12.23
CA GLU A 333 16.33 7.28 13.22
C GLU A 333 15.90 6.96 14.65
N ASN A 334 14.60 6.82 14.90
CA ASN A 334 14.09 6.52 16.24
C ASN A 334 14.45 5.09 16.65
N LYS A 335 14.99 4.91 17.85
CA LYS A 335 15.50 3.61 18.34
C LYS A 335 14.38 2.58 18.52
N GLU A 336 13.22 3.01 19.00
CA GLU A 336 12.10 2.12 19.21
C GLU A 336 11.56 1.60 17.88
N PHE A 337 11.42 2.47 16.87
CA PHE A 337 11.12 2.05 15.51
C PHE A 337 12.16 1.06 14.97
N GLN A 338 13.45 1.31 15.18
CA GLN A 338 14.51 0.42 14.71
C GLN A 338 14.45 -0.98 15.34
N ARG A 339 14.00 -1.10 16.60
CA ARG A 339 13.76 -2.40 17.25
C ARG A 339 12.64 -3.17 16.55
N HIS A 340 11.50 -2.52 16.27
CA HIS A 340 10.40 -3.12 15.52
C HIS A 340 10.80 -3.47 14.09
N TYR A 341 11.55 -2.62 13.44
CA TYR A 341 12.09 -2.89 12.09
C TYR A 341 13.01 -4.11 12.06
N TYR A 342 13.89 -4.25 13.05
CA TYR A 342 14.73 -5.43 13.21
C TYR A 342 13.91 -6.70 13.48
N LYS A 343 12.89 -6.62 14.35
CA LYS A 343 11.95 -7.73 14.59
C LYS A 343 11.30 -8.22 13.31
N VAL A 344 10.75 -7.33 12.50
CA VAL A 344 10.08 -7.67 11.23
C VAL A 344 11.05 -8.37 10.27
N TRP A 345 12.30 -7.93 10.21
CA TRP A 345 13.33 -8.60 9.41
C TRP A 345 13.67 -10.00 9.94
N CYS A 346 13.74 -10.18 11.26
CA CYS A 346 13.92 -11.51 11.83
C CYS A 346 12.78 -12.45 11.44
N GLU A 347 11.52 -12.01 11.58
CA GLU A 347 10.34 -12.78 11.16
C GLU A 347 10.41 -13.16 9.66
N PHE A 348 10.79 -12.23 8.80
CA PHE A 348 10.88 -12.44 7.35
C PHE A 348 11.95 -13.49 6.97
N VAL A 349 13.11 -13.41 7.61
CA VAL A 349 14.21 -14.36 7.41
C VAL A 349 13.86 -15.74 7.95
N GLU A 350 13.30 -15.81 9.16
CA GLU A 350 12.92 -17.07 9.82
C GLU A 350 11.85 -17.83 9.05
N ASN A 351 10.92 -17.11 8.40
CA ASN A 351 9.87 -17.69 7.57
C ASN A 351 10.32 -17.98 6.13
N ASN A 352 11.60 -17.76 5.81
CA ASN A 352 12.16 -17.96 4.46
C ASN A 352 11.39 -17.24 3.35
N CYS A 353 10.84 -16.07 3.66
CA CYS A 353 9.95 -15.32 2.75
C CYS A 353 10.61 -14.93 1.44
N ILE A 354 11.96 -14.76 1.43
CA ILE A 354 12.67 -14.40 0.18
C ILE A 354 12.57 -15.49 -0.87
N GLU A 355 12.68 -16.77 -0.49
CA GLU A 355 12.55 -17.88 -1.45
C GLU A 355 11.11 -17.98 -1.96
N GLU A 356 10.11 -17.76 -1.10
CA GLU A 356 8.71 -17.71 -1.54
C GLU A 356 8.45 -16.58 -2.56
N ILE A 357 9.10 -15.43 -2.41
CA ILE A 357 9.01 -14.34 -3.39
C ILE A 357 9.66 -14.76 -4.71
N VAL A 358 10.83 -15.39 -4.65
CA VAL A 358 11.55 -15.85 -5.84
C VAL A 358 10.74 -16.88 -6.62
N GLU A 359 10.13 -17.84 -5.94
CA GLU A 359 9.21 -18.82 -6.54
C GLU A 359 7.98 -18.12 -7.11
N TYR A 360 7.36 -17.23 -6.35
CA TYR A 360 6.19 -16.49 -6.80
C TYR A 360 6.43 -15.66 -8.08
N ILE A 361 7.62 -15.07 -8.25
CA ILE A 361 7.98 -14.35 -9.48
C ILE A 361 7.89 -15.28 -10.71
N ALA A 362 8.43 -16.50 -10.60
CA ALA A 362 8.39 -17.49 -11.69
C ALA A 362 6.96 -17.99 -11.96
N ASP A 363 6.23 -18.33 -10.90
CA ASP A 363 4.85 -18.83 -10.99
C ASP A 363 3.91 -17.79 -11.57
N TYR A 364 4.03 -16.54 -11.11
CA TYR A 364 3.24 -15.43 -11.64
C TYR A 364 3.50 -15.24 -13.13
N TYR A 365 4.78 -15.21 -13.56
CA TYR A 365 5.11 -15.11 -14.97
C TYR A 365 4.58 -16.31 -15.76
N GLY A 366 4.75 -17.53 -15.26
CA GLY A 366 4.21 -18.74 -15.87
C GLY A 366 2.69 -18.65 -16.14
N PHE A 367 1.95 -18.00 -15.24
CA PHE A 367 0.51 -17.80 -15.40
C PHE A 367 0.16 -16.68 -16.41
N VAL A 368 0.96 -15.62 -16.52
CA VAL A 368 0.63 -14.45 -17.35
C VAL A 368 1.34 -14.41 -18.70
N GLN A 369 2.32 -15.26 -18.98
CA GLN A 369 3.23 -15.16 -20.14
C GLN A 369 2.53 -14.99 -21.49
N GLU A 370 1.50 -15.81 -21.77
CA GLU A 370 0.75 -15.69 -23.02
C GLU A 370 0.01 -14.36 -23.16
N SER A 371 -0.56 -13.88 -22.06
CA SER A 371 -1.23 -12.58 -22.02
C SER A 371 -0.25 -11.43 -22.22
N TYR A 372 0.96 -11.55 -21.67
CA TYR A 372 2.01 -10.55 -21.85
C TYR A 372 2.50 -10.48 -23.29
N MET A 373 2.61 -11.63 -23.98
CA MET A 373 2.92 -11.65 -25.43
C MET A 373 1.82 -10.95 -26.24
N ARG A 374 0.54 -11.21 -25.96
CA ARG A 374 -0.57 -10.51 -26.61
C ARG A 374 -0.60 -9.01 -26.28
N ASN A 375 -0.28 -8.64 -25.03
CA ASN A 375 -0.17 -7.27 -24.60
C ASN A 375 0.95 -6.53 -25.35
N ALA A 376 2.13 -7.15 -25.49
CA ALA A 376 3.25 -6.63 -26.25
C ALA A 376 2.88 -6.35 -27.71
N GLN A 377 2.26 -7.31 -28.36
CA GLN A 377 1.77 -7.17 -29.73
C GLN A 377 0.75 -6.02 -29.86
N LYS A 378 -0.20 -5.88 -28.92
CA LYS A 378 -1.22 -4.83 -28.92
C LYS A 378 -0.61 -3.43 -28.80
N TRP A 379 0.41 -3.26 -27.96
CA TRP A 379 0.96 -1.95 -27.63
C TRP A 379 2.27 -1.63 -28.36
N GLY A 380 2.78 -2.57 -29.19
CA GLY A 380 4.05 -2.40 -29.90
C GLY A 380 5.26 -2.44 -28.97
N ASP A 381 5.19 -3.27 -27.94
CA ASP A 381 6.26 -3.49 -26.98
C ASP A 381 7.14 -4.67 -27.41
N ASN A 382 8.46 -4.48 -27.38
CA ASN A 382 9.44 -5.50 -27.75
C ASN A 382 10.16 -6.10 -26.53
N THR A 383 9.60 -5.93 -25.33
CA THR A 383 10.19 -6.44 -24.07
C THR A 383 10.28 -7.96 -24.09
N ASP A 384 11.46 -8.51 -23.81
CA ASP A 384 11.64 -9.92 -23.53
C ASP A 384 11.28 -10.19 -22.05
N TYR A 385 10.00 -10.41 -21.81
CA TYR A 385 9.50 -10.65 -20.45
C TYR A 385 10.12 -11.89 -19.79
N ALA A 386 10.44 -12.94 -20.57
CA ALA A 386 11.07 -14.13 -20.03
C ALA A 386 12.47 -13.85 -19.49
N ALA A 387 13.23 -13.00 -20.17
CA ALA A 387 14.55 -12.59 -19.70
C ALA A 387 14.52 -11.71 -18.44
N LEU A 388 13.40 -11.00 -18.18
CA LEU A 388 13.25 -10.16 -16.98
C LEU A 388 12.99 -10.97 -15.70
N VAL A 389 12.46 -12.19 -15.81
CA VAL A 389 12.15 -13.05 -14.65
C VAL A 389 13.40 -13.36 -13.82
N PRO A 390 14.44 -14.00 -14.38
CA PRO A 390 15.64 -14.29 -13.61
C PRO A 390 16.37 -13.01 -13.14
N GLN A 391 16.28 -11.91 -13.88
CA GLN A 391 16.84 -10.63 -13.46
C GLN A 391 16.15 -10.12 -12.19
N MET A 392 14.83 -10.15 -12.14
CA MET A 392 14.04 -9.73 -10.96
C MET A 392 14.35 -10.64 -9.76
N GLN A 393 14.40 -11.96 -9.98
CA GLN A 393 14.72 -12.92 -8.92
C GLN A 393 16.11 -12.68 -8.34
N GLN A 394 17.11 -12.51 -9.20
CA GLN A 394 18.49 -12.24 -8.77
C GLN A 394 18.60 -10.89 -8.07
N TRP A 395 17.91 -9.86 -8.60
CA TRP A 395 17.95 -8.52 -8.04
C TRP A 395 17.40 -8.49 -6.62
N ILE A 396 16.21 -9.09 -6.39
CA ILE A 396 15.57 -9.07 -5.07
C ILE A 396 16.33 -9.91 -4.04
N LYS A 397 16.94 -11.04 -4.45
CA LYS A 397 17.82 -11.83 -3.57
C LYS A 397 19.06 -11.03 -3.17
N LYS A 398 19.77 -10.45 -4.14
CA LYS A 398 20.94 -9.61 -3.86
C LYS A 398 20.59 -8.45 -2.92
N ARG A 399 19.43 -7.84 -3.14
CA ARG A 399 18.90 -6.77 -2.29
C ARG A 399 18.63 -7.23 -0.86
N HIS A 400 17.91 -8.34 -0.71
CA HIS A 400 17.66 -8.98 0.58
C HIS A 400 18.98 -9.26 1.34
N ASP A 401 19.91 -9.93 0.68
CA ASP A 401 21.19 -10.34 1.29
C ASP A 401 21.99 -9.13 1.78
N HIS A 402 22.02 -8.06 0.98
CA HIS A 402 22.64 -6.80 1.39
C HIS A 402 22.01 -6.21 2.64
N ILE A 403 20.67 -6.09 2.66
CA ILE A 403 19.98 -5.49 3.81
C ILE A 403 20.21 -6.34 5.05
N VAL A 404 19.97 -7.65 4.98
CA VAL A 404 20.14 -8.57 6.13
C VAL A 404 21.55 -8.53 6.67
N SER A 405 22.57 -8.50 5.78
CA SER A 405 23.98 -8.44 6.18
C SER A 405 24.36 -7.14 6.93
N ASN A 406 23.59 -6.07 6.71
CA ASN A 406 23.86 -4.75 7.28
C ASN A 406 22.87 -4.32 8.37
N LEU A 407 21.94 -5.21 8.76
CA LEU A 407 21.00 -4.90 9.85
C LEU A 407 21.73 -4.66 11.17
N THR A 408 21.33 -3.59 11.87
CA THR A 408 21.73 -3.40 13.26
C THR A 408 20.92 -4.33 14.16
N VAL A 409 21.62 -5.08 15.00
CA VAL A 409 21.00 -6.03 15.93
C VAL A 409 20.49 -5.31 17.17
N TYR A 410 19.24 -5.57 17.53
CA TYR A 410 18.58 -5.04 18.71
C TYR A 410 18.11 -6.16 19.64
N ASP A 411 18.00 -5.87 20.92
CA ASP A 411 17.25 -6.72 21.85
C ASP A 411 15.75 -6.44 21.64
N ILE A 412 15.01 -7.49 21.28
CA ILE A 412 13.59 -7.46 20.98
C ILE A 412 12.79 -8.44 21.86
N SER A 413 13.38 -8.91 22.96
CA SER A 413 12.77 -9.95 23.80
C SER A 413 11.41 -9.54 24.38
N ASP A 414 11.19 -8.25 24.62
CA ASP A 414 9.95 -7.66 25.11
C ASP A 414 8.92 -7.37 24.00
N LEU A 415 9.32 -7.43 22.74
CA LEU A 415 8.44 -7.25 21.58
C LEU A 415 7.86 -8.56 21.04
N ILE A 416 8.25 -9.70 21.63
CA ILE A 416 7.79 -11.04 21.22
C ILE A 416 6.75 -11.48 22.24
N ASP A 417 5.48 -11.61 21.82
CA ASP A 417 4.41 -12.08 22.68
C ASP A 417 4.65 -13.50 23.16
N ASP A 418 4.49 -13.74 24.46
CA ASP A 418 4.63 -15.06 25.09
C ASP A 418 3.43 -16.00 24.82
N ASP A 419 2.34 -15.49 24.26
CA ASP A 419 1.04 -16.18 24.18
C ASP A 419 0.91 -17.21 23.05
N THR A 420 1.96 -17.49 22.29
CA THR A 420 1.92 -18.57 21.32
C THR A 420 2.73 -19.77 21.82
N GLU A 421 2.08 -20.70 22.52
CA GLU A 421 2.65 -22.04 22.83
C GLU A 421 3.16 -22.78 21.56
N ASN A 422 2.88 -22.27 20.37
CA ASN A 422 3.37 -22.74 19.07
C ASN A 422 4.55 -21.94 18.49
N SER A 423 4.93 -20.78 19.06
CA SER A 423 6.06 -19.97 18.58
C SER A 423 7.41 -20.32 19.20
N ASN A 424 7.45 -21.33 20.07
CA ASN A 424 8.68 -21.80 20.71
C ASN A 424 9.75 -22.36 19.73
N SER A 425 9.45 -22.48 18.44
CA SER A 425 10.45 -22.85 17.43
C SER A 425 11.41 -21.70 17.09
N TYR A 426 11.01 -20.45 17.27
CA TYR A 426 11.78 -19.26 16.88
C TYR A 426 12.91 -18.90 17.84
N ARG A 427 12.85 -19.33 19.09
CA ARG A 427 13.82 -18.96 20.13
C ARG A 427 14.99 -19.92 20.29
N LYS A 428 14.92 -21.12 19.71
CA LYS A 428 15.94 -22.17 19.89
C LYS A 428 16.37 -22.71 18.53
N GLY A 429 17.37 -22.09 17.94
CA GLY A 429 17.97 -22.61 16.71
C GLY A 429 19.11 -21.74 16.21
N ILE A 430 19.88 -22.31 15.31
CA ILE A 430 20.89 -21.62 14.54
C ILE A 430 20.38 -21.55 13.11
N TYR A 431 20.37 -20.36 12.56
CA TYR A 431 19.94 -20.11 11.19
C TYR A 431 21.06 -19.39 10.44
N THR A 432 21.23 -19.70 9.16
CA THR A 432 22.03 -18.85 8.28
C THR A 432 21.36 -17.48 8.13
N VAL A 433 22.08 -16.48 7.66
CA VAL A 433 21.50 -15.16 7.33
C VAL A 433 20.47 -15.22 6.19
N TYR A 434 20.36 -16.35 5.53
CA TYR A 434 19.39 -16.64 4.46
C TYR A 434 18.14 -17.37 4.97
N GLY A 435 18.01 -17.57 6.30
CA GLY A 435 16.85 -18.22 6.93
C GLY A 435 16.90 -19.74 6.95
N GLU A 436 17.97 -20.39 6.45
CA GLU A 436 18.13 -21.83 6.52
C GLU A 436 18.47 -22.28 7.94
N ARG A 437 17.69 -23.21 8.50
CA ARG A 437 17.96 -23.78 9.81
C ARG A 437 19.18 -24.69 9.77
N VAL A 438 20.19 -24.40 10.59
CA VAL A 438 21.35 -25.24 10.76
C VAL A 438 21.03 -26.36 11.73
N THR A 439 20.95 -27.59 11.25
CA THR A 439 20.61 -28.78 12.06
C THR A 439 21.81 -29.36 12.81
N ASP A 440 23.04 -29.09 12.34
CA ASP A 440 24.29 -29.53 12.99
C ASP A 440 25.14 -28.32 13.41
N SER A 441 25.06 -27.99 14.69
CA SER A 441 25.82 -26.88 15.29
C SER A 441 27.31 -27.19 15.51
N SER A 442 27.75 -28.44 15.34
CA SER A 442 29.12 -28.87 15.60
C SER A 442 30.10 -28.44 14.49
N ASN A 443 29.59 -28.14 13.29
CA ASN A 443 30.36 -27.83 12.09
C ASN A 443 30.04 -26.47 11.44
N LEU A 444 29.71 -25.46 12.26
CA LEU A 444 29.46 -24.11 11.74
C LEU A 444 30.68 -23.58 10.97
N GLN A 445 30.51 -23.30 9.70
CA GLN A 445 31.54 -22.65 8.90
C GLN A 445 31.72 -21.19 9.35
N GLN A 446 32.87 -20.59 9.00
CA GLN A 446 33.04 -19.16 9.21
C GLN A 446 31.93 -18.39 8.45
N GLY A 447 31.16 -17.58 9.17
CA GLY A 447 30.06 -16.83 8.58
C GLY A 447 29.19 -16.16 9.63
N LEU A 448 28.20 -15.46 9.16
CA LEU A 448 27.22 -14.80 9.97
C LEU A 448 26.00 -15.70 10.13
N TYR A 449 25.53 -15.85 11.37
CA TYR A 449 24.38 -16.69 11.72
C TYR A 449 23.43 -15.91 12.61
N ILE A 450 22.17 -16.32 12.63
CA ILE A 450 21.17 -15.90 13.63
C ILE A 450 21.07 -17.04 14.65
N ILE A 451 21.55 -16.82 15.86
CA ILE A 451 21.53 -17.81 16.93
C ILE A 451 20.60 -17.29 18.02
N ASN A 452 19.48 -17.99 18.21
CA ASN A 452 18.44 -17.59 19.18
C ASN A 452 18.04 -16.11 19.04
N GLY A 453 17.77 -15.69 17.80
CA GLY A 453 17.40 -14.32 17.47
C GLY A 453 18.53 -13.29 17.50
N LYS A 454 19.77 -13.69 17.76
CA LYS A 454 20.95 -12.80 17.80
C LYS A 454 21.89 -13.07 16.64
N LYS A 455 22.33 -12.01 15.97
CA LYS A 455 23.35 -12.07 14.92
C LYS A 455 24.71 -12.42 15.52
N VAL A 456 25.29 -13.54 15.13
CA VAL A 456 26.57 -14.03 15.64
C VAL A 456 27.52 -14.32 14.49
N PHE A 457 28.69 -13.70 14.50
CA PHE A 457 29.74 -14.03 13.54
C PHE A 457 30.63 -15.14 14.08
N ILE A 458 30.58 -16.29 13.43
CA ILE A 458 31.45 -17.42 13.75
C ILE A 458 32.81 -17.22 13.07
N LYS A 459 33.86 -17.03 13.87
CA LYS A 459 35.24 -16.98 13.37
C LYS A 459 35.85 -18.40 13.34
N ARG A 460 36.58 -18.74 12.30
CA ARG A 460 37.38 -19.96 12.29
C ARG A 460 38.44 -19.87 13.40
N LYS A 461 38.47 -20.85 14.32
CA LYS A 461 39.63 -21.04 15.17
C LYS A 461 40.70 -21.70 14.30
N TYR A 462 41.83 -21.04 14.11
CA TYR A 462 43.03 -21.60 13.54
C TYR A 462 43.63 -22.64 14.48
#